data_6267dca82458a910e3a826ab5f24191e
#
_entry.id   6267dca82458a910e3a826ab5f24191e
#
_cell.length_a   1.000
_cell.length_b   1.000
_cell.length_c   1.000
_cell.angle_alpha   90.00
_cell.angle_beta   90.00
_cell.angle_gamma   90.00
#
_symmetry.space_group_name_H-M   'P 1'
#
loop_
_entity.id
_entity.type
_entity.pdbx_description
1 polymer ?
#
loop_
_entity_poly.entity_id
_entity_poly.type
_entity_poly.pdbx_seq_one_letter_code
_entity_poly.pdbx_strand_id
1 'polypeptide(L)' 'MNTIARVMELADERDLSLFKLSQLCDVSYSTLKNAEMRGSQLGVPTIERICAALEVTLSDFFAESGRAYTKS' A
#
# COMPACT_ATOMS: atom_id res chain seq x y z
N MET A 1 -10.40 3.06 -6.17
CA MET A 1 -9.00 3.22 -5.79
C MET A 1 -8.23 1.95 -6.07
N ASN A 2 -7.02 2.07 -6.58
CA ASN A 2 -6.14 0.93 -6.78
C ASN A 2 -5.22 0.81 -5.57
N THR A 3 -5.39 -0.23 -4.76
CA THR A 3 -4.67 -0.36 -3.50
C THR A 3 -3.16 -0.53 -3.71
N ILE A 4 -2.75 -1.27 -4.76
CA ILE A 4 -1.32 -1.43 -4.98
C ILE A 4 -0.69 -0.10 -5.42
N ALA A 5 -1.40 0.71 -6.19
CA ALA A 5 -0.88 2.01 -6.58
C ALA A 5 -0.68 2.89 -5.35
N ARG A 6 -1.59 2.82 -4.39
CA ARG A 6 -1.45 3.57 -3.15
C ARG A 6 -0.26 3.09 -2.34
N VAL A 7 -0.06 1.76 -2.29
CA VAL A 7 1.10 1.18 -1.62
C VAL A 7 2.40 1.68 -2.24
N MET A 8 2.45 1.69 -3.57
CA MET A 8 3.64 2.16 -4.28
C MET A 8 3.91 3.63 -3.99
N GLU A 9 2.86 4.42 -3.92
CA GLU A 9 2.98 5.84 -3.61
C GLU A 9 3.58 6.05 -2.22
N LEU A 10 3.06 5.31 -1.23
CA LEU A 10 3.55 5.42 0.13
C LEU A 10 5.01 4.95 0.25
N ALA A 11 5.34 3.87 -0.45
CA ALA A 11 6.70 3.36 -0.43
C ALA A 11 7.66 4.36 -1.08
N ASP A 12 7.23 4.97 -2.18
CA ASP A 12 8.05 5.94 -2.87
C ASP A 12 8.34 7.16 -2.00
N GLU A 13 7.34 7.61 -1.25
CA GLU A 13 7.53 8.72 -0.33
C GLU A 13 8.58 8.44 0.72
N ARG A 14 8.82 7.17 1.01
CA ARG A 14 9.75 6.73 2.04
C ARG A 14 11.03 6.13 1.45
N ASP A 15 11.23 6.28 0.15
CA ASP A 15 12.41 5.73 -0.53
C ASP A 15 12.54 4.23 -0.35
N LEU A 16 11.42 3.53 -0.38
CA LEU A 16 11.41 2.08 -0.22
C LEU A 16 11.11 1.43 -1.57
N SER A 17 11.91 0.43 -1.92
CA SER A 17 11.57 -0.42 -3.05
C SER A 17 10.46 -1.37 -2.64
N LEU A 18 9.81 -1.96 -3.62
CA LEU A 18 8.76 -2.94 -3.35
C LEU A 18 9.33 -4.13 -2.57
N PHE A 19 10.54 -4.55 -2.92
CA PHE A 19 11.19 -5.64 -2.22
C PHE A 19 11.43 -5.30 -0.76
N LYS A 20 11.96 -4.10 -0.51
CA LYS A 20 12.23 -3.67 0.86
C LYS A 20 10.94 -3.56 1.65
N LEU A 21 9.90 -3.05 1.02
CA LEU A 21 8.60 -2.96 1.67
C LEU A 21 8.08 -4.34 2.06
N SER A 22 8.25 -5.32 1.17
CA SER A 22 7.79 -6.67 1.46
C SER A 22 8.47 -7.23 2.70
N GLN A 23 9.75 -6.92 2.88
CA GLN A 23 10.46 -7.36 4.06
C GLN A 23 9.95 -6.68 5.33
N LEU A 24 9.67 -5.40 5.24
CA LEU A 24 9.23 -4.63 6.40
C LEU A 24 7.84 -5.05 6.87
N CYS A 25 6.95 -5.33 5.93
CA CYS A 25 5.58 -5.65 6.31
C CYS A 25 5.30 -7.15 6.36
N ASP A 26 6.34 -7.95 6.17
CA ASP A 26 6.23 -9.42 6.26
C ASP A 26 5.18 -9.95 5.29
N VAL A 27 5.17 -9.40 4.11
CA VAL A 27 4.30 -9.83 3.02
C VAL A 27 5.20 -10.29 1.89
N SER A 28 4.83 -11.39 1.26
CA SER A 28 5.63 -11.94 0.17
C SER A 28 5.83 -10.91 -0.95
N TYR A 29 7.06 -10.79 -1.41
CA TYR A 29 7.34 -9.94 -2.56
C TYR A 29 6.50 -10.34 -3.76
N SER A 30 6.32 -11.66 -3.95
CA SER A 30 5.51 -12.16 -5.06
C SER A 30 4.07 -11.66 -4.97
N THR A 31 3.52 -11.61 -3.77
CA THR A 31 2.16 -11.12 -3.58
C THR A 31 2.04 -9.68 -4.04
N LEU A 32 2.98 -8.84 -3.65
CA LEU A 32 2.97 -7.43 -4.04
C LEU A 32 3.22 -7.27 -5.53
N LYS A 33 4.18 -8.02 -6.05
CA LYS A 33 4.53 -7.93 -7.47
C LYS A 33 3.37 -8.39 -8.35
N ASN A 34 2.70 -9.46 -7.96
CA ASN A 34 1.56 -9.95 -8.71
C ASN A 34 0.42 -8.94 -8.70
N ALA A 35 0.18 -8.31 -7.55
CA ALA A 35 -0.86 -7.28 -7.47
C ALA A 35 -0.54 -6.11 -8.39
N GLU A 36 0.73 -5.72 -8.43
CA GLU A 36 1.16 -4.63 -9.30
C GLU A 36 0.95 -5.00 -10.77
N MET A 37 1.40 -6.19 -11.14
CA MET A 37 1.34 -6.62 -12.54
C MET A 37 -0.07 -6.81 -13.04
N ARG A 38 -0.96 -7.26 -12.17
CA ARG A 38 -2.34 -7.55 -12.54
C ARG A 38 -3.30 -6.42 -12.25
N GLY A 39 -2.86 -5.42 -11.51
CA GLY A 39 -3.75 -4.37 -11.06
C GLY A 39 -4.77 -4.85 -10.07
N SER A 40 -4.46 -5.93 -9.36
CA SER A 40 -5.38 -6.53 -8.39
C SER A 40 -5.44 -5.72 -7.13
N GLN A 41 -6.57 -5.81 -6.44
CA GLN A 41 -6.69 -5.17 -5.14
C GLN A 41 -6.05 -6.07 -4.08
N LEU A 42 -5.47 -5.44 -3.09
CA LEU A 42 -4.91 -6.15 -1.94
C LEU A 42 -6.01 -6.39 -0.92
N GLY A 43 -5.90 -7.52 -0.22
CA GLY A 43 -6.85 -7.81 0.85
C GLY A 43 -6.63 -6.92 2.05
N VAL A 44 -7.67 -6.75 2.87
CA VAL A 44 -7.58 -5.91 4.06
C VAL A 44 -6.48 -6.36 5.01
N PRO A 45 -6.30 -7.67 5.29
CA PRO A 45 -5.21 -8.08 6.18
C PRO A 45 -3.83 -7.65 5.67
N THR A 46 -3.63 -7.71 4.35
CA THR A 46 -2.36 -7.27 3.76
C THR A 46 -2.19 -5.77 3.92
N ILE A 47 -3.26 -5.02 3.67
CA ILE A 47 -3.22 -3.57 3.81
C ILE A 47 -2.91 -3.19 5.26
N GLU A 48 -3.49 -3.90 6.22
CA GLU A 48 -3.23 -3.63 7.63
C GLU A 48 -1.76 -3.84 7.98
N ARG A 49 -1.15 -4.89 7.44
CA ARG A 49 0.26 -5.14 7.68
C ARG A 49 1.13 -4.03 7.11
N ILE A 50 0.78 -3.58 5.91
CA ILE A 50 1.53 -2.51 5.26
C ILE A 50 1.39 -1.22 6.06
N CYS A 51 0.19 -0.89 6.48
CA CYS A 51 -0.03 0.31 7.27
C CYS A 51 0.76 0.28 8.57
N ALA A 52 0.77 -0.87 9.24
CA ALA A 52 1.53 -1.00 10.48
C ALA A 52 3.02 -0.81 10.23
N ALA A 53 3.53 -1.41 9.16
CA ALA A 53 4.95 -1.31 8.86
C ALA A 53 5.37 0.11 8.51
N LEU A 54 4.51 0.85 7.84
CA LEU A 54 4.79 2.22 7.44
C LEU A 54 4.32 3.25 8.46
N GLU A 55 3.69 2.80 9.53
CA GLU A 55 3.19 3.66 10.61
C GLU A 55 2.18 4.69 10.08
N VAL A 56 1.29 4.23 9.24
CA VAL A 56 0.17 5.04 8.76
C VAL A 56 -1.13 4.39 9.20
N THR A 57 -2.17 5.18 9.34
CA THR A 57 -3.48 4.65 9.67
C THR A 57 -4.17 4.17 8.40
N LEU A 58 -5.20 3.35 8.56
CA LEU A 58 -6.02 2.96 7.41
C LEU A 58 -6.66 4.18 6.78
N SER A 59 -7.03 5.16 7.60
CA SER A 59 -7.60 6.40 7.09
C SER A 59 -6.60 7.12 6.18
N ASP A 60 -5.36 7.22 6.62
CA ASP A 60 -4.30 7.82 5.82
C ASP A 60 -4.07 7.04 4.53
N PHE A 61 -4.11 5.72 4.64
CA PHE A 61 -3.90 4.88 3.47
C PHE A 61 -4.93 5.18 2.39
N PHE A 62 -6.18 5.32 2.78
CA PHE A 62 -7.27 5.52 1.83
C PHE A 62 -7.53 6.99 1.50
N ALA A 63 -6.72 7.89 2.03
CA ALA A 63 -6.91 9.32 1.78
C ALA A 63 -6.52 9.74 0.37
N GLU A 64 -5.69 8.99 -0.29
CA GLU A 64 -5.37 9.20 -1.70
C GLU A 64 -4.88 10.60 -2.03
N SER A 65 -3.68 10.88 -1.66
CA SER A 65 -3.00 12.08 -2.17
C SER A 65 -3.76 13.36 -1.90
N GLY A 66 -4.38 13.43 -0.76
CA GLY A 66 -5.04 14.68 -0.38
C GLY A 66 -6.32 14.97 -1.11
N ARG A 67 -6.83 14.05 -1.92
CA ARG A 67 -8.09 14.24 -2.54
C ARG A 67 -9.18 14.03 -1.55
N ALA A 68 -9.90 14.97 -1.31
CA ALA A 68 -10.91 14.84 -0.34
C ALA A 68 -11.96 13.89 -0.81
N TYR A 69 -12.26 13.48 -0.96
CA TYR A 69 -13.11 12.67 -1.34
C TYR A 69 -14.26 12.70 -0.73
N THR A 70 -14.71 13.22 -0.85
CA THR A 70 -15.47 13.43 -0.36
C THR A 70 -16.40 13.15 -0.21
N LYS A 71 -16.60 13.07 -0.34
CA LYS A 71 -17.21 12.98 -0.26
C LYS A 71 -17.69 12.54 0.04
N SER A 72 -17.84 12.48 0.06
CA SER A 72 -18.11 12.20 0.09
C SER A 72 -18.36 11.99 0.19
#